data_e6fcc7bc1371833e2aeb192023d8da0e
#
_entry.id   e6fcc7bc1371833e2aeb192023d8da0e
#
_cell.length_a   1.000
_cell.length_b   1.000
_cell.length_c   1.000
_cell.angle_alpha   90.00
_cell.angle_beta   90.00
_cell.angle_gamma   90.00
#
_symmetry.space_group_name_H-M   'P 1'
#
loop_
_entity.id
_entity.type
_entity.pdbx_description
1 polymer ?
#
loop_
_entity_poly.entity_id
_entity_poly.type
_entity_poly.pdbx_seq_one_letter_code
_entity_poly.pdbx_strand_id
1 'polypeptide(L)'
;HKALLNGLNSVIDNAQYSQRLHDMVKEMLSEYNTTIDRLNSIKTQLDEFVDESESGKILLSIPGIGVINASALLAAIDKGQAFNNPKEFAVWLGLTPKQHASGNISKMGGITKRGDRYLRKQLVHGARSVVSRAAKKTDPLSLWATKLRVTKPFNKVAVAVAHRLARLIWILLTRQERYRAASTSQEASA
;
A
#
# COMPACT_ATOMS: atom_id res chain seq x y z
N HIS A 1 2.85 -22.14 -0.40
CA HIS A 1 1.52 -22.30 -0.98
C HIS A 1 1.47 -23.45 -1.99
N LYS A 2 2.20 -23.37 -3.12
CA LYS A 2 2.24 -24.43 -4.14
C LYS A 2 2.73 -25.78 -3.59
N ALA A 3 3.73 -25.76 -2.70
CA ALA A 3 4.22 -26.96 -2.02
C ALA A 3 3.16 -27.61 -1.13
N LEU A 4 2.35 -26.81 -0.43
CA LEU A 4 1.25 -27.30 0.41
C LEU A 4 0.18 -27.99 -0.45
N LEU A 5 -0.25 -27.35 -1.54
CA LEU A 5 -1.24 -27.94 -2.46
C LEU A 5 -0.75 -29.23 -3.09
N ASN A 6 0.52 -29.27 -3.49
CA ASN A 6 1.13 -30.51 -4.00
C ASN A 6 1.15 -31.61 -2.93
N GLY A 7 1.46 -31.26 -1.68
CA GLY A 7 1.41 -32.21 -0.55
C GLY A 7 -0.01 -32.74 -0.27
N LEU A 8 -1.03 -31.89 -0.32
CA LEU A 8 -2.43 -32.32 -0.16
C LEU A 8 -2.90 -33.23 -1.30
N ASN A 9 -2.53 -32.89 -2.54
CA ASN A 9 -2.85 -33.75 -3.69
C ASN A 9 -2.14 -35.13 -3.59
N SER A 10 -0.88 -35.16 -3.13
CA SER A 10 -0.17 -36.43 -2.95
C SER A 10 -0.82 -37.34 -1.88
N VAL A 11 -1.53 -36.77 -0.90
CA VAL A 11 -2.33 -37.55 0.05
C VAL A 11 -3.53 -38.18 -0.61
N ILE A 12 -4.19 -37.48 -1.54
CA ILE A 12 -5.36 -38.01 -2.28
C ILE A 12 -4.92 -39.16 -3.20
N ASP A 13 -3.75 -39.04 -3.84
CA ASP A 13 -3.24 -40.02 -4.78
C ASP A 13 -2.64 -41.27 -4.11
N ASN A 14 -2.39 -41.23 -2.81
CA ASN A 14 -1.74 -42.33 -2.07
C ASN A 14 -2.76 -43.26 -1.40
N ALA A 15 -2.92 -44.46 -1.96
CA ALA A 15 -3.84 -45.50 -1.49
C ALA A 15 -3.54 -46.04 -0.08
N GLN A 16 -2.39 -45.70 0.52
CA GLN A 16 -2.05 -46.12 1.89
C GLN A 16 -2.84 -45.40 2.98
N TYR A 17 -3.43 -44.25 2.64
CA TYR A 17 -4.22 -43.49 3.60
C TYR A 17 -5.67 -43.95 3.64
N SER A 18 -6.29 -43.76 4.81
CA SER A 18 -7.70 -44.14 5.02
C SER A 18 -8.64 -43.29 4.14
N GLN A 19 -9.76 -43.89 3.72
CA GLN A 19 -10.80 -43.19 2.96
C GLN A 19 -11.26 -41.92 3.68
N ARG A 20 -11.40 -41.94 4.99
CA ARG A 20 -11.78 -40.81 5.82
C ARG A 20 -10.79 -39.63 5.67
N LEU A 21 -9.49 -39.92 5.58
CA LEU A 21 -8.48 -38.88 5.36
C LEU A 21 -8.58 -38.29 3.96
N HIS A 22 -8.80 -39.13 2.93
CA HIS A 22 -9.03 -38.67 1.57
C HIS A 22 -10.24 -37.73 1.49
N ASP A 23 -11.35 -38.09 2.12
CA ASP A 23 -12.58 -37.27 2.11
C ASP A 23 -12.35 -35.92 2.80
N MET A 24 -11.67 -35.90 3.94
CA MET A 24 -11.32 -34.64 4.64
C MET A 24 -10.41 -33.75 3.78
N VAL A 25 -9.40 -34.32 3.14
CA VAL A 25 -8.49 -33.52 2.28
C VAL A 25 -9.20 -32.98 1.05
N LYS A 26 -10.09 -33.77 0.43
CA LYS A 26 -10.92 -33.31 -0.69
C LYS A 26 -11.83 -32.16 -0.29
N GLU A 27 -12.50 -32.26 0.87
CA GLU A 27 -13.35 -31.20 1.40
C GLU A 27 -12.55 -29.90 1.64
N MET A 28 -11.39 -29.99 2.29
CA MET A 28 -10.49 -28.85 2.52
C MET A 28 -10.03 -28.21 1.22
N LEU A 29 -9.68 -29.00 0.19
CA LEU A 29 -9.29 -28.48 -1.13
C LEU A 29 -10.47 -27.81 -1.84
N SER A 30 -11.67 -28.36 -1.75
CA SER A 30 -12.89 -27.76 -2.30
C SER A 30 -13.17 -26.39 -1.66
N GLU A 31 -13.16 -26.30 -0.34
CA GLU A 31 -13.33 -25.05 0.39
C GLU A 31 -12.24 -24.02 0.05
N TYR A 32 -11.00 -24.49 -0.02
CA TYR A 32 -9.87 -23.66 -0.43
C TYR A 32 -10.09 -23.05 -1.85
N ASN A 33 -10.44 -23.88 -2.85
CA ASN A 33 -10.66 -23.41 -4.22
C ASN A 33 -11.84 -22.43 -4.27
N THR A 34 -12.95 -22.74 -3.61
CA THR A 34 -14.11 -21.84 -3.51
C THR A 34 -13.71 -20.48 -2.91
N THR A 35 -12.86 -20.47 -1.88
CA THR A 35 -12.37 -19.24 -1.25
C THR A 35 -11.47 -18.44 -2.21
N ILE A 36 -10.59 -19.11 -2.95
CA ILE A 36 -9.74 -18.46 -3.96
C ILE A 36 -10.57 -17.84 -5.09
N ASP A 37 -11.57 -18.55 -5.59
CA ASP A 37 -12.44 -18.05 -6.64
C ASP A 37 -13.21 -16.82 -6.17
N ARG A 38 -13.71 -16.83 -4.93
CA ARG A 38 -14.36 -15.67 -4.32
C ARG A 38 -13.42 -14.49 -4.14
N LEU A 39 -12.17 -14.73 -3.72
CA LEU A 39 -11.13 -13.69 -3.63
C LEU A 39 -10.82 -13.07 -5.00
N ASN A 40 -10.70 -13.89 -6.04
CA ASN A 40 -10.46 -13.42 -7.40
C ASN A 40 -11.65 -12.58 -7.90
N SER A 41 -12.88 -13.02 -7.67
CA SER A 41 -14.09 -12.26 -8.03
C SER A 41 -14.13 -10.89 -7.34
N ILE A 42 -13.89 -10.85 -6.02
CA ILE A 42 -13.85 -9.57 -5.26
C ILE A 42 -12.72 -8.67 -5.79
N LYS A 43 -11.57 -9.24 -6.12
CA LYS A 43 -10.46 -8.48 -6.68
C LYS A 43 -10.84 -7.85 -8.02
N THR A 44 -11.47 -8.60 -8.92
CA THR A 44 -11.96 -8.08 -10.21
C THR A 44 -12.94 -6.92 -10.00
N GLN A 45 -13.91 -7.07 -9.08
CA GLN A 45 -14.85 -5.99 -8.77
C GLN A 45 -14.16 -4.74 -8.21
N LEU A 46 -13.11 -4.89 -7.40
CA LEU A 46 -12.32 -3.75 -6.92
C LEU A 46 -11.49 -3.11 -8.03
N ASP A 47 -10.92 -3.91 -8.94
CA ASP A 47 -10.20 -3.40 -10.12
C ASP A 47 -11.15 -2.55 -10.98
N GLU A 48 -12.34 -3.06 -11.31
CA GLU A 48 -13.38 -2.35 -12.07
C GLU A 48 -13.79 -1.05 -11.37
N PHE A 49 -14.13 -1.11 -10.08
CA PHE A 49 -14.51 0.07 -9.30
C PHE A 49 -13.46 1.19 -9.31
N VAL A 50 -12.18 0.82 -9.24
CA VAL A 50 -11.09 1.80 -9.24
C VAL A 50 -10.84 2.35 -10.65
N ASP A 51 -10.96 1.52 -11.69
CA ASP A 51 -10.73 1.90 -13.07
C ASP A 51 -11.86 2.77 -13.66
N GLU A 52 -13.07 2.66 -13.16
CA GLU A 52 -14.20 3.53 -13.55
C GLU A 52 -14.01 4.99 -13.10
N SER A 53 -13.21 5.23 -12.07
CA SER A 53 -12.99 6.56 -11.49
C SER A 53 -11.68 7.20 -11.97
N GLU A 54 -11.74 8.46 -12.42
CA GLU A 54 -10.52 9.23 -12.71
C GLU A 54 -9.65 9.41 -11.45
N SER A 55 -10.26 9.61 -10.28
CA SER A 55 -9.54 9.61 -9.00
C SER A 55 -8.85 8.26 -8.73
N GLY A 56 -9.48 7.15 -9.11
CA GLY A 56 -8.87 5.82 -9.03
C GLY A 56 -7.64 5.68 -9.90
N LYS A 57 -7.71 6.10 -11.15
CA LYS A 57 -6.57 6.10 -12.08
C LYS A 57 -5.43 7.00 -11.61
N ILE A 58 -5.75 8.15 -10.99
CA ILE A 58 -4.77 9.01 -10.35
C ILE A 58 -4.06 8.26 -9.22
N LEU A 59 -4.82 7.63 -8.33
CA LEU A 59 -4.27 6.88 -7.20
C LEU A 59 -3.37 5.73 -7.66
N LEU A 60 -3.79 4.94 -8.65
CA LEU A 60 -3.00 3.83 -9.20
C LEU A 60 -1.68 4.28 -9.86
N SER A 61 -1.61 5.54 -10.32
CA SER A 61 -0.36 6.08 -10.86
C SER A 61 0.72 6.28 -9.80
N ILE A 62 0.35 6.35 -8.51
CA ILE A 62 1.27 6.65 -7.41
C ILE A 62 2.04 5.38 -7.00
N PRO A 63 3.38 5.43 -6.94
CA PRO A 63 4.17 4.29 -6.50
C PRO A 63 3.76 3.79 -5.11
N GLY A 64 3.49 2.49 -4.99
CA GLY A 64 3.07 1.86 -3.74
C GLY A 64 1.58 1.91 -3.44
N ILE A 65 0.79 2.51 -4.32
CA ILE A 65 -0.68 2.45 -4.26
C ILE A 65 -1.16 1.40 -5.27
N GLY A 66 -1.76 0.34 -4.78
CA GLY A 66 -2.45 -0.68 -5.57
C GLY A 66 -3.95 -0.57 -5.37
N VAL A 67 -4.71 -1.44 -6.05
CA VAL A 67 -6.18 -1.43 -6.06
C VAL A 67 -6.81 -1.40 -4.68
N ILE A 68 -6.32 -2.22 -3.73
CA ILE A 68 -6.83 -2.24 -2.36
C ILE A 68 -6.62 -0.89 -1.65
N ASN A 69 -5.48 -0.23 -1.87
CA ASN A 69 -5.23 1.09 -1.31
C ASN A 69 -6.09 2.16 -1.99
N ALA A 70 -6.19 2.09 -3.31
CA ALA A 70 -6.96 3.04 -4.11
C ALA A 70 -8.44 2.97 -3.78
N SER A 71 -9.04 1.77 -3.76
CA SER A 71 -10.45 1.59 -3.41
C SER A 71 -10.78 2.06 -1.99
N ALA A 72 -9.91 1.76 -1.01
CA ALA A 72 -10.09 2.21 0.36
C ALA A 72 -9.97 3.74 0.50
N LEU A 73 -9.05 4.37 -0.25
CA LEU A 73 -8.92 5.83 -0.28
C LEU A 73 -10.12 6.49 -0.94
N LEU A 74 -10.59 5.98 -2.09
CA LEU A 74 -11.80 6.49 -2.76
C LEU A 74 -13.01 6.45 -1.83
N ALA A 75 -13.24 5.32 -1.16
CA ALA A 75 -14.34 5.15 -0.22
C ALA A 75 -14.26 6.10 0.99
N ALA A 76 -13.06 6.47 1.44
CA ALA A 76 -12.87 7.27 2.64
C ALA A 76 -12.81 8.78 2.39
N ILE A 77 -12.26 9.22 1.26
CA ILE A 77 -11.94 10.64 1.03
C ILE A 77 -12.38 11.18 -0.33
N ASP A 78 -12.86 10.31 -1.23
CA ASP A 78 -13.24 10.68 -2.61
C ASP A 78 -12.15 11.56 -3.27
N LYS A 79 -12.42 12.83 -3.53
CA LYS A 79 -11.49 13.81 -4.11
C LYS A 79 -10.64 14.55 -3.07
N GLY A 80 -10.74 14.20 -1.78
CA GLY A 80 -9.96 14.81 -0.70
C GLY A 80 -10.37 16.25 -0.34
N GLN A 81 -11.54 16.70 -0.77
CA GLN A 81 -12.03 18.08 -0.57
C GLN A 81 -12.35 18.39 0.90
N ALA A 82 -12.50 17.37 1.75
CA ALA A 82 -12.72 17.55 3.18
C ALA A 82 -11.50 18.12 3.94
N PHE A 83 -10.33 18.20 3.28
CA PHE A 83 -9.10 18.70 3.89
C PHE A 83 -8.63 19.96 3.17
N ASN A 84 -8.22 20.98 3.93
CA ASN A 84 -7.76 22.26 3.37
C ASN A 84 -6.34 22.18 2.81
N ASN A 85 -5.54 21.22 3.28
CA ASN A 85 -4.15 21.09 2.87
C ASN A 85 -3.61 19.65 3.07
N PRO A 86 -2.51 19.29 2.39
CA PRO A 86 -1.94 17.94 2.46
C PRO A 86 -1.43 17.55 3.85
N LYS A 87 -1.14 18.53 4.74
CA LYS A 87 -0.71 18.25 6.12
C LYS A 87 -1.88 17.76 6.96
N GLU A 88 -3.06 18.35 6.80
CA GLU A 88 -4.28 17.92 7.50
C GLU A 88 -4.63 16.46 7.17
N PHE A 89 -4.56 16.08 5.92
CA PHE A 89 -4.78 14.68 5.54
C PHE A 89 -3.77 13.73 6.20
N ALA A 90 -2.49 14.09 6.25
CA ALA A 90 -1.47 13.28 6.93
C ALA A 90 -1.70 13.23 8.46
N VAL A 91 -2.20 14.31 9.07
CA VAL A 91 -2.60 14.36 10.49
C VAL A 91 -3.81 13.44 10.72
N TRP A 92 -4.82 13.53 9.86
CA TRP A 92 -6.02 12.69 9.94
C TRP A 92 -5.70 11.19 9.85
N LEU A 93 -4.71 10.81 9.06
CA LEU A 93 -4.19 9.43 9.00
C LEU A 93 -3.34 9.05 10.22
N GLY A 94 -2.97 10.00 11.07
CA GLY A 94 -2.09 9.76 12.22
C GLY A 94 -0.66 9.41 11.84
N LEU A 95 -0.18 9.87 10.68
CA LEU A 95 1.17 9.66 10.16
C LEU A 95 2.16 10.77 10.55
N THR A 96 1.71 11.81 11.24
CA THR A 96 2.55 12.90 11.72
C THR A 96 3.25 12.54 13.04
N PRO A 97 4.50 12.98 13.26
CA PRO A 97 5.20 12.76 14.50
C PRO A 97 4.49 13.43 15.70
N LYS A 98 4.55 12.78 16.85
CA LYS A 98 4.22 13.42 18.13
C LYS A 98 5.31 14.43 18.45
N GLN A 99 4.91 15.64 18.79
CA GLN A 99 5.82 16.67 19.29
C GLN A 99 5.61 16.83 20.79
N HIS A 100 6.67 16.67 21.53
CA HIS A 100 6.72 16.98 22.96
C HIS A 100 7.59 18.22 23.11
N ALA A 101 6.95 19.36 23.37
CA ALA A 101 7.63 20.61 23.61
C ALA A 101 7.35 21.04 25.06
N SER A 102 8.42 21.26 25.83
CA SER A 102 8.36 21.88 27.15
C SER A 102 9.51 22.88 27.27
N GLY A 103 9.18 24.17 27.44
CA GLY A 103 10.18 25.22 27.43
C GLY A 103 11.01 25.24 26.14
N ASN A 104 12.33 25.27 26.27
CA ASN A 104 13.26 25.29 25.11
C ASN A 104 13.58 23.92 24.53
N ILE A 105 12.96 22.83 25.01
CA ILE A 105 13.24 21.48 24.55
C ILE A 105 12.10 20.97 23.66
N SER A 106 12.37 20.71 22.38
CA SER A 106 11.45 20.06 21.45
C SER A 106 11.97 18.66 21.10
N LYS A 107 11.23 17.63 21.49
CA LYS A 107 11.53 16.23 21.14
C LYS A 107 10.48 15.69 20.19
N MET A 108 10.92 15.18 19.04
CA MET A 108 10.07 14.49 18.08
C MET A 108 10.00 13.00 18.41
N GLY A 109 8.79 12.51 18.66
CA GLY A 109 8.51 11.10 18.92
C GLY A 109 8.14 10.30 17.69
N GLY A 110 7.57 9.10 17.89
CA GLY A 110 6.95 8.33 16.81
C GLY A 110 5.68 8.99 16.28
N ILE A 111 5.07 8.42 15.24
CA ILE A 111 3.79 8.93 14.69
C ILE A 111 2.67 8.88 15.72
N THR A 112 1.70 9.78 15.59
CA THR A 112 0.58 9.92 16.56
C THR A 112 -0.28 8.67 16.62
N LYS A 113 -0.47 7.97 15.50
CA LYS A 113 -1.39 6.84 15.33
C LYS A 113 -2.85 7.18 15.64
N ARG A 114 -3.18 8.45 15.80
CA ARG A 114 -4.56 8.96 15.93
C ARG A 114 -5.14 9.09 14.53
N GLY A 115 -6.26 8.39 14.25
CA GLY A 115 -6.90 8.41 12.95
C GLY A 115 -7.13 7.03 12.36
N ASP A 116 -7.52 6.97 11.10
CA ASP A 116 -7.88 5.70 10.46
C ASP A 116 -6.75 4.68 10.49
N ARG A 117 -6.99 3.59 11.22
CA ARG A 117 -6.00 2.51 11.41
C ARG A 117 -5.79 1.70 10.15
N TYR A 118 -6.87 1.48 9.39
CA TYR A 118 -6.83 0.65 8.19
C TYR A 118 -6.06 1.34 7.07
N LEU A 119 -6.44 2.58 6.73
CA LEU A 119 -5.76 3.37 5.70
C LEU A 119 -4.29 3.60 6.05
N ARG A 120 -3.99 3.93 7.30
CA ARG A 120 -2.61 4.07 7.75
C ARG A 120 -1.81 2.78 7.56
N LYS A 121 -2.37 1.61 7.92
CA LYS A 121 -1.75 0.31 7.71
C LYS A 121 -1.47 0.08 6.22
N GLN A 122 -2.44 0.31 5.37
CA GLN A 122 -2.33 0.11 3.92
C GLN A 122 -1.26 1.03 3.31
N LEU A 123 -1.25 2.31 3.67
CA LEU A 123 -0.22 3.23 3.20
C LEU A 123 1.20 2.86 3.66
N VAL A 124 1.35 2.38 4.89
CA VAL A 124 2.64 1.88 5.37
C VAL A 124 3.07 0.63 4.59
N HIS A 125 2.14 -0.29 4.27
CA HIS A 125 2.45 -1.45 3.42
C HIS A 125 2.88 -1.05 2.01
N GLY A 126 2.17 -0.12 1.38
CA GLY A 126 2.55 0.46 0.09
C GLY A 126 3.92 1.13 0.14
N ALA A 127 4.18 1.91 1.18
CA ALA A 127 5.48 2.55 1.41
C ALA A 127 6.62 1.53 1.59
N ARG A 128 6.38 0.42 2.28
CA ARG A 128 7.37 -0.68 2.40
C ARG A 128 7.74 -1.26 1.04
N SER A 129 6.75 -1.44 0.16
CA SER A 129 6.98 -1.89 -1.22
C SER A 129 7.84 -0.89 -2.01
N VAL A 130 7.59 0.43 -1.85
CA VAL A 130 8.42 1.48 -2.45
C VAL A 130 9.85 1.38 -1.94
N VAL A 131 10.05 1.36 -0.62
CA VAL A 131 11.39 1.31 0.00
C VAL A 131 12.18 0.06 -0.39
N SER A 132 11.53 -1.10 -0.48
CA SER A 132 12.17 -2.35 -0.89
C SER A 132 12.71 -2.32 -2.32
N ARG A 133 12.07 -1.55 -3.20
CA ARG A 133 12.42 -1.46 -4.62
C ARG A 133 13.15 -0.16 -4.99
N ALA A 134 13.33 0.75 -4.01
CA ALA A 134 13.83 2.11 -4.24
C ALA A 134 15.22 2.14 -4.91
N ALA A 135 16.12 1.23 -4.53
CA ALA A 135 17.46 1.17 -5.09
C ALA A 135 17.51 0.86 -6.60
N LYS A 136 16.42 0.31 -7.15
CA LYS A 136 16.30 -0.05 -8.58
C LYS A 136 15.50 0.97 -9.39
N LYS A 137 15.14 2.11 -8.80
CA LYS A 137 14.29 3.12 -9.41
C LYS A 137 14.91 4.50 -9.32
N THR A 138 14.61 5.34 -10.32
CA THR A 138 15.16 6.69 -10.47
C THR A 138 14.13 7.80 -10.21
N ASP A 139 12.88 7.46 -9.86
CA ASP A 139 11.86 8.46 -9.54
C ASP A 139 12.21 9.23 -8.24
N PRO A 140 11.75 10.48 -8.10
CA PRO A 140 12.13 11.35 -6.98
C PRO A 140 11.80 10.76 -5.59
N LEU A 141 10.72 9.99 -5.48
CA LEU A 141 10.32 9.35 -4.23
C LEU A 141 11.29 8.23 -3.86
N SER A 142 11.67 7.39 -4.83
CA SER A 142 12.62 6.29 -4.65
C SER A 142 14.04 6.79 -4.35
N LEU A 143 14.50 7.80 -5.06
CA LEU A 143 15.80 8.43 -4.77
C LEU A 143 15.87 9.00 -3.36
N TRP A 144 14.82 9.70 -2.93
CA TRP A 144 14.74 10.23 -1.57
C TRP A 144 14.71 9.10 -0.52
N ALA A 145 13.93 8.05 -0.76
CA ALA A 145 13.87 6.88 0.12
C ALA A 145 15.22 6.19 0.25
N THR A 146 15.96 6.04 -0.85
CA THR A 146 17.32 5.46 -0.88
C THR A 146 18.31 6.30 -0.06
N LYS A 147 18.32 7.63 -0.24
CA LYS A 147 19.13 8.54 0.58
C LYS A 147 18.81 8.40 2.07
N LEU A 148 17.54 8.33 2.42
CA LEU A 148 17.13 8.22 3.81
C LEU A 148 17.50 6.85 4.43
N ARG A 149 17.56 5.79 3.62
CA ARG A 149 17.98 4.44 4.03
C ARG A 149 19.43 4.36 4.50
N VAL A 150 20.29 5.27 4.05
CA VAL A 150 21.69 5.33 4.50
C VAL A 150 21.79 5.61 6.00
N THR A 151 20.90 6.46 6.53
CA THR A 151 20.97 6.93 7.93
C THR A 151 19.87 6.40 8.82
N LYS A 152 18.82 5.79 8.26
CA LYS A 152 17.64 5.37 9.03
C LYS A 152 17.28 3.90 8.77
N PRO A 153 16.82 3.16 9.79
CA PRO A 153 16.38 1.79 9.62
C PRO A 153 15.11 1.72 8.74
N PHE A 154 14.94 0.58 8.05
CA PHE A 154 13.89 0.34 7.06
C PHE A 154 12.50 0.79 7.50
N ASN A 155 12.06 0.41 8.69
CA ASN A 155 10.71 0.74 9.16
C ASN A 155 10.53 2.24 9.42
N LYS A 156 11.56 2.97 9.84
CA LYS A 156 11.50 4.43 9.98
C LYS A 156 11.36 5.10 8.62
N VAL A 157 12.10 4.61 7.62
CA VAL A 157 11.98 5.11 6.23
C VAL A 157 10.62 4.79 5.64
N ALA A 158 10.10 3.58 5.83
CA ALA A 158 8.77 3.21 5.35
C ALA A 158 7.67 4.13 5.93
N VAL A 159 7.72 4.47 7.21
CA VAL A 159 6.77 5.41 7.82
C VAL A 159 6.94 6.82 7.26
N ALA A 160 8.17 7.29 7.04
CA ALA A 160 8.43 8.60 6.42
C ALA A 160 7.92 8.64 4.97
N VAL A 161 8.11 7.57 4.19
CA VAL A 161 7.54 7.42 2.85
C VAL A 161 6.01 7.41 2.90
N ALA A 162 5.39 6.69 3.84
CA ALA A 162 3.94 6.69 4.00
C ALA A 162 3.37 8.08 4.28
N HIS A 163 4.03 8.87 5.14
CA HIS A 163 3.66 10.26 5.37
C HIS A 163 3.78 11.11 4.10
N ARG A 164 4.83 10.92 3.31
CA ARG A 164 5.02 11.62 2.04
C ARG A 164 3.98 11.20 1.00
N LEU A 165 3.66 9.89 0.93
CA LEU A 165 2.58 9.36 0.09
C LEU A 165 1.22 9.98 0.44
N ALA A 166 0.88 10.08 1.71
CA ALA A 166 -0.37 10.72 2.13
C ALA A 166 -0.49 12.15 1.57
N ARG A 167 0.57 12.95 1.71
CA ARG A 167 0.58 14.31 1.19
C ARG A 167 0.49 14.36 -0.34
N LEU A 168 1.18 13.46 -1.01
CA LEU A 168 1.17 13.33 -2.47
C LEU A 168 -0.21 12.93 -2.99
N ILE A 169 -0.87 11.95 -2.35
CA ILE A 169 -2.23 11.52 -2.66
C ILE A 169 -3.18 12.72 -2.65
N TRP A 170 -3.18 13.48 -1.57
CA TRP A 170 -4.06 14.65 -1.46
C TRP A 170 -3.80 15.68 -2.57
N ILE A 171 -2.52 16.00 -2.84
CA ILE A 171 -2.15 16.98 -3.89
C ILE A 171 -2.63 16.52 -5.27
N LEU A 172 -2.40 15.25 -5.61
CA LEU A 172 -2.75 14.73 -6.93
C LEU A 172 -4.27 14.60 -7.11
N LEU A 173 -4.99 14.16 -6.08
CA LEU A 173 -6.45 14.11 -6.12
C LEU A 173 -7.09 15.48 -6.24
N THR A 174 -6.62 16.48 -5.50
CA THR A 174 -7.19 17.85 -5.56
C THR A 174 -6.86 18.57 -6.86
N ARG A 175 -5.68 18.30 -7.45
CA ARG A 175 -5.28 18.85 -8.75
C ARG A 175 -5.78 18.06 -9.94
N GLN A 176 -6.35 16.87 -9.73
CA GLN A 176 -6.74 15.92 -10.79
C GLN A 176 -5.58 15.60 -11.75
N GLU A 177 -4.36 15.41 -11.18
CA GLU A 177 -3.14 15.12 -11.93
C GLU A 177 -2.63 13.72 -11.62
N ARG A 178 -2.12 13.02 -12.62
CA ARG A 178 -1.44 11.72 -12.43
C ARG A 178 -0.01 11.93 -11.95
N TYR A 179 0.48 10.98 -11.16
CA TYR A 179 1.89 10.98 -10.75
C TYR A 179 2.79 10.86 -11.98
N ARG A 180 3.70 11.83 -12.14
CA ARG A 180 4.76 11.79 -13.14
C ARG A 180 6.07 11.47 -12.43
N ALA A 181 6.69 10.34 -12.79
CA ALA A 181 8.11 10.15 -12.53
C ALA A 181 8.81 11.27 -13.32
N ALA A 182 9.57 12.15 -12.65
CA ALA A 182 10.27 13.21 -13.35
C ALA A 182 11.11 12.56 -14.46
N SER A 183 10.75 12.81 -15.71
CA SER A 183 11.62 12.57 -16.84
C SER A 183 12.87 13.41 -16.59
N THR A 184 14.02 12.79 -16.67
CA THR A 184 15.33 13.46 -16.67
C THR A 184 15.28 14.47 -17.83
N SER A 185 15.05 15.74 -17.51
CA SER A 185 15.28 16.84 -18.45
C SER A 185 16.79 16.97 -18.67
N GLN A 186 17.33 16.14 -19.53
CA GLN A 186 18.56 16.33 -20.25
C GLN A 186 18.21 16.57 -21.71
N GLU A 187 17.62 17.72 -22.00
CA GLU A 187 17.60 18.30 -23.34
C GLU A 187 17.28 19.79 -23.20
N ALA A 188 18.25 20.57 -22.73
CA ALA A 188 18.26 22.00 -22.96
C ALA A 188 19.69 22.53 -22.73
N SER A 189 20.62 22.16 -23.60
CA SER A 189 21.85 22.89 -23.86
C SER A 189 22.46 22.32 -25.15
N ALA A 190 21.99 22.77 -26.28
CA ALA A 190 22.74 22.81 -27.53
C ALA A 190 22.47 24.16 -28.21
#